data_9c3f5f5e7495fabaa3951887f000916b
#
_entry.id   9c3f5f5e7495fabaa3951887f000916b
#
_cell.length_a   1.000
_cell.length_b   1.000
_cell.length_c   1.000
_cell.angle_alpha   90.00
_cell.angle_beta   90.00
_cell.angle_gamma   90.00
#
_symmetry.space_group_name_H-M   'P 1'
#
loop_
_entity.id
_entity.type
_entity.pdbx_description
1 polymer ?
#
loop_
_entity_poly.entity_id
_entity_poly.type
_entity_poly.pdbx_seq_one_letter_code
_entity_poly.pdbx_strand_id
1 'polypeptide(L)'
;MKKEKRNPRSHELIREMIELYHPQSIKDIQEMLKDMFADTMEDMLKAELDTELGYTKNSQSAKTTENRRNGSYPKTVTSSMGEIELNIPRDRMGEYEPELIPKGTKDVSALEEKVLSL
;
A
#
# COMPACT_ATOMS: atom_id res chain seq x y z
N MET A 1 7.79 25.70 17.52
CA MET A 1 7.53 25.00 16.27
C MET A 1 6.04 24.98 15.98
N LYS A 2 5.66 25.50 14.83
CA LYS A 2 4.25 25.48 14.42
C LYS A 2 3.84 24.08 13.98
N LYS A 3 2.78 23.55 14.59
CA LYS A 3 2.16 22.34 14.08
C LYS A 3 1.27 22.69 12.89
N GLU A 4 1.40 21.96 11.82
CA GLU A 4 0.47 22.09 10.72
C GLU A 4 -0.92 21.63 11.16
N LYS A 5 -1.94 22.29 10.65
CA LYS A 5 -3.32 21.86 10.91
C LYS A 5 -3.54 20.50 10.28
N ARG A 6 -4.02 19.58 11.05
CA ARG A 6 -4.41 18.27 10.55
C ARG A 6 -5.69 18.38 9.74
N ASN A 7 -5.78 17.58 8.69
CA ASN A 7 -6.99 17.51 7.89
C ASN A 7 -8.15 17.00 8.76
N PRO A 8 -9.27 17.73 8.85
CA PRO A 8 -10.43 17.25 9.62
C PRO A 8 -10.92 15.86 9.23
N ARG A 9 -10.78 15.48 7.96
CA ARG A 9 -11.17 14.15 7.49
C ARG A 9 -10.31 13.05 8.09
N SER A 10 -9.08 13.37 8.50
CA SER A 10 -8.21 12.39 9.15
C SER A 10 -8.81 11.89 10.46
N HIS A 11 -9.46 12.77 11.21
CA HIS A 11 -10.12 12.37 12.45
C HIS A 11 -11.28 11.41 12.21
N GLU A 12 -12.03 11.64 11.15
CA GLU A 12 -13.14 10.76 10.80
C GLU A 12 -12.64 9.37 10.45
N LEU A 13 -11.57 9.31 9.64
CA LEU A 13 -10.97 8.04 9.24
C LEU A 13 -10.39 7.29 10.44
N ILE A 14 -9.74 8.01 11.35
CA ILE A 14 -9.17 7.42 12.56
C ILE A 14 -10.28 6.87 13.46
N ARG A 15 -11.39 7.56 13.59
CA ARG A 15 -12.54 7.06 14.35
C ARG A 15 -13.06 5.75 13.77
N GLU A 16 -13.20 5.68 12.45
CA GLU A 16 -13.61 4.46 11.78
C GLU A 16 -12.64 3.32 12.04
N MET A 17 -11.33 3.61 12.02
CA MET A 17 -10.31 2.63 12.31
C MET A 17 -10.37 2.14 13.76
N ILE A 18 -10.60 3.04 14.70
CA ILE A 18 -10.76 2.68 16.10
C ILE A 18 -11.98 1.79 16.30
N GLU A 19 -13.08 2.09 15.63
CA GLU A 19 -14.29 1.28 15.69
C GLU A 19 -14.08 -0.11 15.09
N LEU A 20 -13.27 -0.21 14.06
CA LEU A 20 -12.98 -1.47 13.38
C LEU A 20 -12.01 -2.35 14.18
N TYR A 21 -10.93 -1.78 14.67
CA TYR A 21 -9.85 -2.54 15.32
C TYR A 21 -9.96 -2.62 16.83
N HIS A 22 -10.69 -1.71 17.46
CA HIS A 22 -10.83 -1.64 18.92
C HIS A 22 -9.50 -1.71 19.66
N PRO A 23 -8.50 -0.86 19.33
CA PRO A 23 -7.19 -0.94 19.98
C PRO A 23 -7.31 -0.60 21.47
N GLN A 24 -6.71 -1.41 22.31
CA GLN A 24 -6.74 -1.24 23.76
C GLN A 24 -5.36 -1.03 24.39
N SER A 25 -4.32 -1.04 23.57
CA SER A 25 -2.95 -0.89 24.01
C SER A 25 -2.13 -0.25 22.92
N ILE A 26 -0.93 0.19 23.28
CA ILE A 26 0.02 0.72 22.28
C ILE A 26 0.37 -0.35 21.27
N LYS A 27 0.49 -1.60 21.71
CA LYS A 27 0.75 -2.72 20.80
C LYS A 27 -0.38 -2.88 19.78
N ASP A 28 -1.62 -2.76 20.22
CA ASP A 28 -2.77 -2.85 19.32
C ASP A 28 -2.77 -1.71 18.31
N ILE A 29 -2.37 -0.51 18.72
CA ILE A 29 -2.24 0.62 17.82
C ILE A 29 -1.16 0.35 16.78
N GLN A 30 -0.03 -0.22 17.17
CA GLN A 30 1.04 -0.58 16.25
C GLN A 30 0.59 -1.61 15.23
N GLU A 31 -0.17 -2.62 15.66
CA GLU A 31 -0.72 -3.63 14.74
C GLU A 31 -1.70 -3.00 13.75
N MET A 32 -2.55 -2.11 14.23
CA MET A 32 -3.47 -1.38 13.37
C MET A 32 -2.71 -0.58 12.31
N LEU A 33 -1.66 0.13 12.72
CA LEU A 33 -0.84 0.93 11.80
C LEU A 33 -0.10 0.06 10.79
N LYS A 34 0.38 -1.11 11.21
CA LYS A 34 1.01 -2.06 10.28
C LYS A 34 0.04 -2.52 9.21
N ASP A 35 -1.18 -2.87 9.61
CA ASP A 35 -2.22 -3.29 8.67
C ASP A 35 -2.56 -2.18 7.68
N MET A 36 -2.71 -0.96 8.20
CA MET A 36 -3.00 0.20 7.35
C MET A 36 -1.88 0.47 6.36
N PHE A 37 -0.63 0.36 6.81
CA PHE A 37 0.51 0.57 5.95
C PHE A 37 0.57 -0.50 4.86
N ALA A 38 0.36 -1.76 5.22
CA ALA A 38 0.36 -2.87 4.27
C ALA A 38 -0.74 -2.67 3.22
N ASP A 39 -1.96 -2.35 3.64
CA ASP A 39 -3.07 -2.12 2.73
C ASP A 39 -2.80 -0.94 1.80
N THR A 40 -2.24 0.14 2.32
CA THR A 40 -1.90 1.32 1.53
C THR A 40 -0.85 0.96 0.47
N MET A 41 0.19 0.23 0.85
CA MET A 41 1.24 -0.20 -0.07
C MET A 41 0.66 -1.09 -1.18
N GLU A 42 -0.21 -2.03 -0.81
CA GLU A 42 -0.83 -2.94 -1.78
C GLU A 42 -1.70 -2.17 -2.77
N ASP A 43 -2.47 -1.22 -2.29
CA ASP A 43 -3.33 -0.41 -3.17
C ASP A 43 -2.49 0.47 -4.10
N MET A 44 -1.39 1.02 -3.62
CA MET A 44 -0.47 1.81 -4.44
C MET A 44 0.20 0.94 -5.51
N LEU A 45 0.56 -0.29 -5.17
CA LEU A 45 1.13 -1.24 -6.12
C LEU A 45 0.12 -1.63 -7.20
N LYS A 46 -1.14 -1.84 -6.82
CA LYS A 46 -2.20 -2.13 -7.79
C LYS A 46 -2.43 -0.97 -8.74
N ALA A 47 -2.42 0.25 -8.21
CA ALA A 47 -2.56 1.44 -9.03
C ALA A 47 -1.39 1.61 -10.01
N GLU A 48 -0.18 1.33 -9.55
CA GLU A 48 1.02 1.37 -10.38
C GLU A 48 0.93 0.34 -11.52
N LEU A 49 0.53 -0.89 -11.21
CA LEU A 49 0.36 -1.93 -12.21
C LEU A 49 -0.73 -1.56 -13.22
N ASP A 50 -1.86 -1.04 -12.75
CA ASP A 50 -2.95 -0.64 -13.63
C ASP A 50 -2.51 0.46 -14.59
N THR A 51 -1.71 1.41 -14.14
CA THR A 51 -1.15 2.46 -14.99
C THR A 51 -0.25 1.85 -16.06
N GLU A 52 0.60 0.90 -15.69
CA GLU A 52 1.51 0.24 -16.62
C GLU A 52 0.76 -0.60 -17.65
N LEU A 53 -0.33 -1.26 -17.26
CA LEU A 53 -1.16 -2.04 -18.15
C LEU A 53 -2.10 -1.20 -19.01
N GLY A 54 -2.22 0.10 -18.72
CA GLY A 54 -3.13 0.97 -19.43
C GLY A 54 -4.58 0.81 -19.01
N TYR A 55 -4.84 0.20 -17.86
CA TYR A 55 -6.19 0.14 -17.33
C TYR A 55 -6.59 1.48 -16.74
N THR A 56 -7.85 1.84 -16.98
CA THR A 56 -8.51 2.77 -16.10
C THR A 56 -9.44 1.94 -15.21
N LYS A 57 -9.73 2.46 -14.04
CA LYS A 57 -10.61 1.79 -13.09
C LYS A 57 -11.94 1.46 -13.76
N ASN A 58 -12.33 0.20 -13.73
CA ASN A 58 -13.59 -0.30 -14.30
C ASN A 58 -13.70 -0.23 -15.82
N SER A 59 -12.60 -0.02 -16.54
CA SER A 59 -12.64 0.01 -18.00
C SER A 59 -11.64 -0.99 -18.59
N GLN A 60 -12.16 -1.97 -19.30
CA GLN A 60 -11.33 -2.91 -20.07
C GLN A 60 -11.09 -2.43 -21.48
N SER A 61 -11.92 -1.52 -21.97
CA SER A 61 -11.82 -1.01 -23.34
C SER A 61 -10.66 -0.05 -23.54
N ALA A 62 -10.14 0.55 -22.46
CA ALA A 62 -9.00 1.46 -22.54
C ALA A 62 -7.65 0.75 -22.50
N LYS A 63 -7.65 -0.55 -22.52
CA LYS A 63 -6.45 -1.36 -22.43
C LYS A 63 -5.65 -1.29 -23.72
N THR A 64 -4.37 -0.91 -23.62
CA THR A 64 -3.48 -0.73 -24.75
C THR A 64 -2.56 -1.92 -25.00
N THR A 65 -2.61 -2.93 -24.14
CA THR A 65 -1.76 -4.12 -24.22
C THR A 65 -2.59 -5.37 -23.97
N GLU A 66 -2.13 -6.52 -24.47
CA GLU A 66 -2.73 -7.81 -24.15
C GLU A 66 -2.34 -8.30 -22.76
N ASN A 67 -1.34 -7.69 -22.14
CA ASN A 67 -0.95 -7.99 -20.79
C ASN A 67 -2.08 -7.62 -19.82
N ARG A 68 -2.19 -8.35 -18.72
CA ARG A 68 -3.28 -8.15 -17.75
C ARG A 68 -2.83 -8.57 -16.37
N ARG A 69 -3.57 -8.14 -15.37
CA ARG A 69 -3.32 -8.57 -13.99
C ARG A 69 -3.48 -10.08 -13.88
N ASN A 70 -2.60 -10.70 -13.12
CA ASN A 70 -2.59 -12.16 -12.96
C ASN A 70 -2.25 -12.53 -11.52
N GLY A 71 -3.17 -12.26 -10.59
CA GLY A 71 -3.00 -12.61 -9.20
C GLY A 71 -1.94 -11.78 -8.47
N SER A 72 -1.38 -12.38 -7.45
CA SER A 72 -0.35 -11.74 -6.63
C SER A 72 0.56 -12.80 -6.02
N TYR A 73 1.68 -12.37 -5.45
CA TYR A 73 2.55 -13.23 -4.68
C TYR A 73 2.90 -12.56 -3.36
N PRO A 74 3.10 -13.33 -2.28
CA PRO A 74 3.46 -12.77 -0.99
C PRO A 74 4.93 -12.37 -0.96
N LYS A 75 5.22 -11.27 -0.29
CA LYS A 75 6.58 -10.82 -0.02
C LYS A 75 6.63 -10.26 1.39
N THR A 76 7.58 -10.72 2.19
CA THR A 76 7.79 -10.18 3.52
C THR A 76 8.83 -9.07 3.46
N VAL A 77 8.50 -7.91 3.98
CA VAL A 77 9.40 -6.77 4.05
C VAL A 77 9.52 -6.31 5.49
N THR A 78 10.63 -5.65 5.81
CA THR A 78 10.89 -5.10 7.14
C THR A 78 10.50 -3.64 7.16
N SER A 79 9.66 -3.26 8.11
CA SER A 79 9.28 -1.87 8.35
C SER A 79 9.80 -1.40 9.71
N SER A 80 9.64 -0.13 10.01
CA SER A 80 9.97 0.42 11.33
C SER A 80 9.16 -0.23 12.46
N MET A 81 8.01 -0.81 12.13
CA MET A 81 7.11 -1.47 13.08
C MET A 81 7.26 -2.99 13.08
N GLY A 82 8.24 -3.52 12.37
CA GLY A 82 8.50 -4.95 12.27
C GLY A 82 8.24 -5.49 10.87
N GLU A 83 8.19 -6.80 10.75
CA GLU A 83 7.95 -7.46 9.47
C GLU A 83 6.49 -7.30 9.03
N ILE A 84 6.32 -7.07 7.75
CA ILE A 84 5.01 -6.93 7.11
C ILE A 84 4.97 -7.86 5.91
N GLU A 85 3.89 -8.59 5.76
CA GLU A 85 3.65 -9.39 4.57
C GLU A 85 2.79 -8.59 3.60
N LEU A 86 3.27 -8.46 2.36
CA LEU A 86 2.59 -7.75 1.30
C LEU A 86 2.24 -8.71 0.17
N ASN A 87 1.09 -8.52 -0.44
CA ASN A 87 0.71 -9.21 -1.66
C ASN A 87 1.08 -8.31 -2.84
N ILE A 88 2.12 -8.69 -3.56
CA ILE A 88 2.61 -7.93 -4.70
C ILE A 88 1.83 -8.36 -5.94
N PRO A 89 1.15 -7.45 -6.63
CA PRO A 89 0.39 -7.83 -7.82
C PRO A 89 1.31 -8.27 -8.95
N ARG A 90 0.83 -9.22 -9.74
CA ARG A 90 1.53 -9.73 -10.91
C ARG A 90 0.78 -9.39 -12.17
N ASP A 91 1.53 -9.28 -13.25
CA ASP A 91 0.98 -9.26 -14.59
C ASP A 91 1.17 -10.62 -15.25
N ARG A 92 0.39 -10.88 -16.28
CA ARG A 92 0.40 -12.17 -16.98
C ARG A 92 1.73 -12.44 -17.69
N MET A 93 2.34 -11.40 -18.25
CA MET A 93 3.58 -11.52 -19.03
C MET A 93 4.86 -11.42 -18.20
N GLY A 94 4.73 -11.12 -16.92
CA GLY A 94 5.89 -11.00 -16.03
C GLY A 94 6.78 -9.80 -16.33
N GLU A 95 6.22 -8.76 -16.92
CA GLU A 95 6.96 -7.55 -17.31
C GLU A 95 6.93 -6.46 -16.24
N TYR A 96 5.98 -6.54 -15.32
CA TYR A 96 5.81 -5.52 -14.31
C TYR A 96 6.91 -5.61 -13.25
N GLU A 97 7.61 -4.49 -13.08
CA GLU A 97 8.56 -4.31 -11.99
C GLU A 97 8.10 -3.14 -11.15
N PRO A 98 7.73 -3.36 -9.88
CA PRO A 98 7.27 -2.28 -9.02
C PRO A 98 8.34 -1.21 -8.84
N GLU A 99 7.98 0.04 -9.03
CA GLU A 99 8.86 1.17 -8.72
C GLU A 99 8.77 1.51 -7.23
N LEU A 100 7.60 1.34 -6.65
CA LEU A 100 7.38 1.62 -5.24
C LEU A 100 8.23 0.71 -4.35
N ILE A 101 8.30 -0.59 -4.70
CA ILE A 101 9.14 -1.56 -4.01
C ILE A 101 9.99 -2.25 -5.05
N PRO A 102 11.16 -1.71 -5.39
CA PRO A 102 12.05 -2.32 -6.38
C PRO A 102 12.40 -3.76 -6.02
N LYS A 103 12.60 -4.57 -7.04
CA LYS A 103 12.99 -5.97 -6.88
C LYS A 103 14.23 -6.08 -6.01
N GLY A 104 14.18 -6.97 -5.01
CA GLY A 104 15.29 -7.16 -4.07
C GLY A 104 15.22 -6.28 -2.84
N THR A 105 14.32 -5.31 -2.78
CA THR A 105 14.13 -4.49 -1.60
C THR A 105 13.46 -5.32 -0.50
N LYS A 106 14.07 -5.35 0.67
CA LYS A 106 13.53 -6.06 1.84
C LYS A 106 13.16 -5.12 2.97
N ASP A 107 13.75 -3.93 3.02
CA ASP A 107 13.50 -2.95 4.05
C ASP A 107 12.79 -1.75 3.43
N VAL A 108 11.58 -1.48 3.93
CA VAL A 108 10.73 -0.39 3.42
C VAL A 108 10.65 0.79 4.38
N SER A 109 11.52 0.83 5.40
CA SER A 109 11.49 1.92 6.39
C SER A 109 11.61 3.31 5.73
N ALA A 110 12.44 3.43 4.71
CA ALA A 110 12.61 4.69 3.98
C ALA A 110 11.37 5.06 3.17
N LEU A 111 10.60 4.06 2.71
CA LEU A 111 9.38 4.28 1.95
C LEU A 111 8.23 4.72 2.84
N GLU A 112 8.23 4.31 4.11
CA GLU A 112 7.21 4.72 5.07
C GLU A 112 7.14 6.23 5.17
N GLU A 113 8.27 6.89 5.20
CA GLU A 113 8.34 8.35 5.27
C GLU A 113 7.71 9.00 4.04
N LYS A 114 7.97 8.44 2.86
CA LYS A 114 7.38 8.93 1.61
C LYS A 114 5.86 8.74 1.59
N VAL A 115 5.39 7.58 2.01
CA VAL A 115 3.96 7.27 2.03
C VAL A 115 3.24 8.18 3.02
N LEU A 116 3.81 8.38 4.20
CA LEU A 116 3.21 9.20 5.24
C LEU A 116 3.22 10.70 4.90
N SER A 117 4.07 11.14 3.98
CA SER A 117 4.14 12.54 3.58
C SER A 117 3.22 12.89 2.41
N LEU A 118 2.54 11.91 1.85
CA LEU A 118 1.53 12.13 0.80
C LEU A 118 0.18 12.61 1.39
#